data_592232d863660a7449eab9358571f8b4
#
_entry.id   592232d863660a7449eab9358571f8b4
#
_cell.length_a   1.000
_cell.length_b   1.000
_cell.length_c   1.000
_cell.angle_alpha   90.00
_cell.angle_beta   90.00
_cell.angle_gamma   90.00
#
_symmetry.space_group_name_H-M   'P 1'
#
loop_
_entity.id
_entity.type
_entity.pdbx_description
1 polymer ?
#
loop_
_entity_poly.entity_id
_entity_poly.type
_entity_poly.pdbx_seq_one_letter_code
_entity_poly.pdbx_strand_id
1 'polypeptide(L)'
;MRVAVIGLGLIGGSAALALAEAGHDVLGFDPDPATRDAAAAHFPVTGDPAGLAGTELAVVAAPFRHLAAVAAETLDGYTGLVTDVSSVKAEPARLFARHRFVGGHPMAGKETAGFAAAEPDLFRGRKWVLCLEADTDLGDWTALAALWTSIGAHVVPATAAAHDRAAARISHLEHLVAAALVRVADEPLARTLAAGSFRDGTRVAASPTALFAGMVEGNRDELMAAADDLAAELGTARRHLDAYTDWPSSISEWFDEARARRADWPPEPLAAQRIPLTREALAELGAVGGWLEVVESEVALARRPRVKSTS
;
A
#
# COMPACT_ATOMS: atom_id res chain seq x y z
N MET A 1 -9.28 -21.61 -6.47
CA MET A 1 -8.58 -21.50 -5.17
C MET A 1 -9.61 -21.17 -4.11
N ARG A 2 -9.52 -21.81 -2.95
CA ARG A 2 -10.35 -21.48 -1.78
C ARG A 2 -9.61 -20.48 -0.89
N VAL A 3 -10.18 -19.27 -0.75
CA VAL A 3 -9.51 -18.12 -0.12
C VAL A 3 -10.27 -17.67 1.12
N ALA A 4 -9.58 -17.60 2.26
CA ALA A 4 -10.09 -16.92 3.46
C ALA A 4 -9.67 -15.45 3.44
N VAL A 5 -10.59 -14.54 3.74
CA VAL A 5 -10.28 -13.12 3.95
C VAL A 5 -10.57 -12.76 5.40
N ILE A 6 -9.52 -12.39 6.15
CA ILE A 6 -9.56 -12.13 7.59
C ILE A 6 -9.61 -10.63 7.83
N GLY A 7 -10.76 -10.13 8.27
CA GLY A 7 -11.09 -8.72 8.38
C GLY A 7 -11.86 -8.23 7.15
N LEU A 8 -13.13 -7.93 7.31
CA LEU A 8 -14.06 -7.55 6.24
C LEU A 8 -14.37 -6.04 6.25
N GLY A 9 -13.34 -5.22 6.53
CA GLY A 9 -13.43 -3.78 6.34
C GLY A 9 -13.41 -3.38 4.86
N LEU A 10 -13.10 -2.10 4.58
CA LEU A 10 -13.00 -1.60 3.20
C LEU A 10 -12.09 -2.48 2.32
N ILE A 11 -10.84 -2.70 2.74
CA ILE A 11 -9.83 -3.39 1.91
C ILE A 11 -10.13 -4.89 1.82
N GLY A 12 -10.33 -5.56 2.97
CA GLY A 12 -10.63 -7.00 2.97
C GLY A 12 -11.96 -7.32 2.32
N GLY A 13 -13.00 -6.52 2.57
CA GLY A 13 -14.29 -6.65 1.91
C GLY A 13 -14.18 -6.48 0.38
N SER A 14 -13.44 -5.48 -0.08
CA SER A 14 -13.20 -5.28 -1.52
C SER A 14 -12.43 -6.44 -2.15
N ALA A 15 -11.41 -6.97 -1.44
CA ALA A 15 -10.68 -8.15 -1.92
C ALA A 15 -11.58 -9.38 -1.99
N ALA A 16 -12.41 -9.62 -0.97
CA ALA A 16 -13.36 -10.71 -0.95
C ALA A 16 -14.39 -10.64 -2.09
N LEU A 17 -14.97 -9.45 -2.32
CA LEU A 17 -15.90 -9.22 -3.43
C LEU A 17 -15.24 -9.44 -4.79
N ALA A 18 -14.06 -8.84 -5.03
CA ALA A 18 -13.34 -8.98 -6.29
C ALA A 18 -12.96 -10.44 -6.58
N LEU A 19 -12.49 -11.18 -5.57
CA LEU A 19 -12.14 -12.59 -5.71
C LEU A 19 -13.35 -13.47 -5.96
N ALA A 20 -14.49 -13.20 -5.31
CA ALA A 20 -15.72 -13.92 -5.55
C ALA A 20 -16.24 -13.70 -6.99
N GLU A 21 -16.21 -12.46 -7.49
CA GLU A 21 -16.55 -12.12 -8.87
C GLU A 21 -15.61 -12.80 -9.90
N ALA A 22 -14.32 -12.95 -9.52
CA ALA A 22 -13.34 -13.68 -10.34
C ALA A 22 -13.51 -15.21 -10.28
N GLY A 23 -14.51 -15.72 -9.55
CA GLY A 23 -14.86 -17.14 -9.50
C GLY A 23 -14.06 -17.95 -8.47
N HIS A 24 -13.41 -17.29 -7.49
CA HIS A 24 -12.78 -17.98 -6.37
C HIS A 24 -13.81 -18.36 -5.30
N ASP A 25 -13.55 -19.46 -4.58
CA ASP A 25 -14.34 -19.87 -3.40
C ASP A 25 -13.88 -19.04 -2.19
N VAL A 26 -14.63 -18.00 -1.86
CA VAL A 26 -14.29 -17.03 -0.80
C VAL A 26 -15.00 -17.37 0.48
N LEU A 27 -14.25 -17.38 1.60
CA LEU A 27 -14.75 -17.42 2.97
C LEU A 27 -14.31 -16.14 3.70
N GLY A 28 -15.26 -15.32 4.14
CA GLY A 28 -14.98 -14.16 4.97
C GLY A 28 -14.88 -14.53 6.45
N PHE A 29 -13.89 -13.98 7.15
CA PHE A 29 -13.78 -14.04 8.61
C PHE A 29 -13.75 -12.62 9.19
N ASP A 30 -14.65 -12.36 10.12
CA ASP A 30 -14.60 -11.12 10.93
C ASP A 30 -15.13 -11.43 12.35
N PRO A 31 -14.50 -10.92 13.43
CA PRO A 31 -15.02 -11.11 14.78
C PRO A 31 -16.33 -10.36 15.05
N ASP A 32 -16.59 -9.24 14.30
CA ASP A 32 -17.80 -8.44 14.47
C ASP A 32 -19.02 -9.08 13.78
N PRO A 33 -20.08 -9.43 14.51
CA PRO A 33 -21.30 -10.00 13.93
C PRO A 33 -21.96 -9.08 12.90
N ALA A 34 -21.99 -7.77 13.14
CA ALA A 34 -22.66 -6.83 12.24
C ALA A 34 -21.93 -6.75 10.89
N THR A 35 -20.60 -6.81 10.89
CA THR A 35 -19.78 -6.88 9.67
C THR A 35 -20.04 -8.20 8.92
N ARG A 36 -20.14 -9.34 9.63
CA ARG A 36 -20.48 -10.61 8.99
C ARG A 36 -21.87 -10.62 8.38
N ASP A 37 -22.87 -10.08 9.08
CA ASP A 37 -24.25 -9.98 8.58
C ASP A 37 -24.32 -9.15 7.29
N ALA A 38 -23.56 -8.04 7.22
CA ALA A 38 -23.47 -7.23 6.03
C ALA A 38 -22.80 -7.97 4.85
N ALA A 39 -21.79 -8.80 5.10
CA ALA A 39 -21.05 -9.52 4.06
C ALA A 39 -21.74 -10.84 3.60
N ALA A 40 -22.60 -11.43 4.44
CA ALA A 40 -23.21 -12.75 4.21
C ALA A 40 -24.07 -12.84 2.94
N ALA A 41 -24.55 -11.69 2.42
CA ALA A 41 -25.30 -11.65 1.16
C ALA A 41 -24.41 -11.89 -0.09
N HIS A 42 -23.08 -11.82 0.04
CA HIS A 42 -22.14 -11.87 -1.07
C HIS A 42 -21.31 -13.15 -1.10
N PHE A 43 -20.90 -13.67 0.05
CA PHE A 43 -20.11 -14.90 0.20
C PHE A 43 -20.29 -15.49 1.60
N PRO A 44 -19.94 -16.78 1.82
CA PRO A 44 -19.93 -17.40 3.14
C PRO A 44 -19.05 -16.64 4.14
N VAL A 45 -19.52 -16.53 5.39
CA VAL A 45 -18.80 -15.85 6.47
C VAL A 45 -18.74 -16.69 7.74
N THR A 46 -17.70 -16.49 8.54
CA THR A 46 -17.55 -17.12 9.85
C THR A 46 -16.96 -16.15 10.88
N GLY A 47 -17.27 -16.35 12.16
CA GLY A 47 -16.57 -15.72 13.28
C GLY A 47 -15.70 -16.72 14.05
N ASP A 48 -15.66 -17.98 13.60
CA ASP A 48 -14.88 -19.06 14.22
C ASP A 48 -13.61 -19.33 13.39
N PRO A 49 -12.39 -19.16 13.96
CA PRO A 49 -11.14 -19.49 13.28
C PRO A 49 -11.07 -20.94 12.76
N ALA A 50 -11.74 -21.90 13.40
CA ALA A 50 -11.79 -23.28 12.92
C ALA A 50 -12.39 -23.40 11.52
N GLY A 51 -13.25 -22.47 11.12
CA GLY A 51 -13.82 -22.40 9.77
C GLY A 51 -12.82 -22.14 8.66
N LEU A 52 -11.62 -21.63 8.98
CA LEU A 52 -10.56 -21.37 8.01
C LEU A 52 -9.86 -22.66 7.53
N ALA A 53 -10.09 -23.76 8.22
CA ALA A 53 -9.49 -25.04 7.85
C ALA A 53 -9.84 -25.44 6.40
N GLY A 54 -8.83 -25.90 5.65
CA GLY A 54 -8.97 -26.32 4.26
C GLY A 54 -9.06 -25.15 3.24
N THR A 55 -8.87 -23.90 3.65
CA THR A 55 -8.59 -22.83 2.71
C THR A 55 -7.12 -22.89 2.27
N GLU A 56 -6.84 -22.55 1.02
CA GLU A 56 -5.50 -22.63 0.43
C GLU A 56 -4.69 -21.35 0.68
N LEU A 57 -5.42 -20.22 0.84
CA LEU A 57 -4.87 -18.89 1.06
C LEU A 57 -5.65 -18.17 2.16
N ALA A 58 -4.93 -17.49 3.05
CA ALA A 58 -5.47 -16.52 3.99
C ALA A 58 -4.96 -15.11 3.66
N VAL A 59 -5.89 -14.20 3.36
CA VAL A 59 -5.62 -12.76 3.15
C VAL A 59 -5.92 -12.02 4.44
N VAL A 60 -4.89 -11.54 5.13
CA VAL A 60 -5.02 -10.82 6.41
C VAL A 60 -5.23 -9.34 6.15
N ALA A 61 -6.45 -8.87 6.37
CA ALA A 61 -6.89 -7.48 6.22
C ALA A 61 -7.31 -6.84 7.56
N ALA A 62 -6.83 -7.38 8.67
CA ALA A 62 -7.05 -6.84 10.00
C ALA A 62 -6.23 -5.54 10.23
N PRO A 63 -6.71 -4.62 11.08
CA PRO A 63 -5.92 -3.46 11.47
C PRO A 63 -4.57 -3.86 12.08
N PHE A 64 -3.53 -3.03 11.86
CA PHE A 64 -2.15 -3.31 12.23
C PHE A 64 -2.00 -3.84 13.67
N ARG A 65 -2.64 -3.19 14.64
CA ARG A 65 -2.60 -3.59 16.07
C ARG A 65 -3.13 -4.99 16.36
N HIS A 66 -3.86 -5.61 15.44
CA HIS A 66 -4.43 -6.95 15.60
C HIS A 66 -3.63 -8.04 14.87
N LEU A 67 -2.62 -7.68 14.06
CA LEU A 67 -1.85 -8.65 13.27
C LEU A 67 -1.18 -9.71 14.14
N ALA A 68 -0.63 -9.32 15.29
CA ALA A 68 0.01 -10.27 16.21
C ALA A 68 -0.99 -11.32 16.74
N ALA A 69 -2.20 -10.89 17.11
CA ALA A 69 -3.27 -11.81 17.56
C ALA A 69 -3.76 -12.70 16.39
N VAL A 70 -3.91 -12.14 15.18
CA VAL A 70 -4.26 -12.93 13.99
C VAL A 70 -3.21 -14.00 13.73
N ALA A 71 -1.94 -13.68 13.79
CA ALA A 71 -0.85 -14.63 13.56
C ALA A 71 -0.78 -15.74 14.65
N ALA A 72 -1.03 -15.38 15.90
CA ALA A 72 -0.87 -16.29 17.04
C ALA A 72 -2.13 -17.11 17.37
N GLU A 73 -3.32 -16.56 17.11
CA GLU A 73 -4.59 -17.14 17.57
C GLU A 73 -5.48 -17.53 16.39
N THR A 74 -5.76 -16.61 15.45
CA THR A 74 -6.66 -16.88 14.32
C THR A 74 -6.06 -17.87 13.33
N LEU A 75 -4.75 -17.81 13.10
CA LEU A 75 -4.00 -18.66 12.18
C LEU A 75 -3.21 -19.76 12.91
N ASP A 76 -3.51 -20.07 14.19
CA ASP A 76 -2.85 -21.18 14.87
C ASP A 76 -3.11 -22.50 14.14
N GLY A 77 -2.04 -23.22 13.82
CA GLY A 77 -2.11 -24.45 13.04
C GLY A 77 -2.52 -24.30 11.56
N TYR A 78 -2.66 -23.07 11.04
CA TYR A 78 -2.95 -22.86 9.63
C TYR A 78 -1.75 -23.22 8.75
N THR A 79 -1.99 -24.04 7.72
CA THR A 79 -0.92 -24.57 6.84
C THR A 79 -0.94 -24.01 5.41
N GLY A 80 -1.98 -23.25 5.06
CA GLY A 80 -2.09 -22.59 3.76
C GLY A 80 -1.11 -21.41 3.60
N LEU A 81 -1.11 -20.82 2.42
CA LEU A 81 -0.37 -19.60 2.16
C LEU A 81 -1.03 -18.41 2.89
N VAL A 82 -0.22 -17.53 3.43
CA VAL A 82 -0.69 -16.29 4.10
C VAL A 82 -0.15 -15.08 3.36
N THR A 83 -0.99 -14.10 3.13
CA THR A 83 -0.61 -12.76 2.69
C THR A 83 -1.34 -11.70 3.51
N ASP A 84 -0.82 -10.49 3.54
CA ASP A 84 -1.49 -9.37 4.21
C ASP A 84 -1.78 -8.22 3.23
N VAL A 85 -2.45 -7.19 3.72
CA VAL A 85 -2.73 -5.95 2.98
C VAL A 85 -2.28 -4.71 3.74
N SER A 86 -1.43 -4.85 4.74
CA SER A 86 -0.99 -3.76 5.61
C SER A 86 -0.16 -2.73 4.86
N SER A 87 -0.20 -1.48 5.33
CA SER A 87 0.56 -0.37 4.75
C SER A 87 2.07 -0.40 5.07
N VAL A 88 2.52 -1.33 5.88
CA VAL A 88 3.92 -1.59 6.23
C VAL A 88 4.24 -3.06 6.01
N LYS A 89 5.51 -3.42 5.72
CA LYS A 89 5.85 -4.80 5.31
C LYS A 89 6.85 -5.51 6.23
N ALA A 90 7.80 -4.78 6.81
CA ALA A 90 8.82 -5.40 7.67
C ALA A 90 8.20 -6.06 8.92
N GLU A 91 7.28 -5.40 9.59
CA GLU A 91 6.66 -5.94 10.81
C GLU A 91 5.71 -7.11 10.52
N PRO A 92 4.80 -7.07 9.52
CA PRO A 92 4.06 -8.27 9.12
C PRO A 92 4.95 -9.46 8.77
N ALA A 93 6.05 -9.27 8.03
CA ALA A 93 6.98 -10.35 7.72
C ALA A 93 7.55 -11.01 8.99
N ARG A 94 7.85 -10.22 10.03
CA ARG A 94 8.29 -10.73 11.33
C ARG A 94 7.18 -11.48 12.08
N LEU A 95 5.97 -10.93 12.10
CA LEU A 95 4.82 -11.52 12.82
C LEU A 95 4.39 -12.85 12.20
N PHE A 96 4.40 -12.95 10.87
CA PHE A 96 3.99 -14.15 10.14
C PHE A 96 5.15 -15.08 9.77
N ALA A 97 6.35 -14.91 10.36
CA ALA A 97 7.55 -15.69 10.02
C ALA A 97 7.41 -17.23 10.23
N ARG A 98 6.41 -17.69 10.98
CA ARG A 98 6.11 -19.12 11.17
C ARG A 98 5.18 -19.70 10.11
N HIS A 99 4.61 -18.84 9.25
CA HIS A 99 3.70 -19.23 8.18
C HIS A 99 4.40 -19.19 6.82
N ARG A 100 3.86 -19.89 5.83
CA ARG A 100 4.17 -19.63 4.44
C ARG A 100 3.62 -18.24 4.10
N PHE A 101 4.46 -17.24 4.12
CA PHE A 101 4.02 -15.84 4.06
C PHE A 101 4.66 -15.07 2.91
N VAL A 102 3.83 -14.31 2.19
CA VAL A 102 4.27 -13.30 1.22
C VAL A 102 3.54 -12.00 1.53
N GLY A 103 4.28 -10.99 1.93
CA GLY A 103 3.71 -9.67 2.26
C GLY A 103 3.09 -8.99 1.04
N GLY A 104 1.93 -8.37 1.23
CA GLY A 104 1.21 -7.64 0.20
C GLY A 104 0.73 -6.27 0.69
N HIS A 105 0.62 -5.31 -0.23
CA HIS A 105 0.02 -4.00 0.05
C HIS A 105 -0.67 -3.42 -1.19
N PRO A 106 -2.01 -3.35 -1.23
CA PRO A 106 -2.74 -2.61 -2.26
C PRO A 106 -2.55 -1.11 -2.06
N MET A 107 -1.98 -0.41 -3.05
CA MET A 107 -1.87 1.05 -3.04
C MET A 107 -3.21 1.66 -3.45
N ALA A 108 -4.24 1.36 -2.66
CA ALA A 108 -5.62 1.78 -2.87
C ALA A 108 -6.33 1.97 -1.53
N GLY A 109 -7.25 2.91 -1.47
CA GLY A 109 -8.05 3.20 -0.28
C GLY A 109 -9.06 4.31 -0.53
N LYS A 110 -9.93 4.52 0.44
CA LYS A 110 -10.93 5.60 0.49
C LYS A 110 -10.96 6.18 1.90
N GLU A 111 -11.59 7.32 2.04
CA GLU A 111 -11.82 7.97 3.34
C GLU A 111 -12.96 7.32 4.14
N THR A 112 -13.76 6.47 3.49
CA THR A 112 -14.83 5.69 4.10
C THR A 112 -14.31 4.35 4.60
N ALA A 113 -14.88 3.81 5.68
CA ALA A 113 -14.47 2.59 6.33
C ALA A 113 -15.63 1.57 6.42
N GLY A 114 -15.27 0.32 6.76
CA GLY A 114 -16.24 -0.78 6.95
C GLY A 114 -16.62 -1.48 5.65
N PHE A 115 -17.36 -2.58 5.79
CA PHE A 115 -17.78 -3.40 4.65
C PHE A 115 -18.71 -2.64 3.68
N ALA A 116 -19.56 -1.76 4.19
CA ALA A 116 -20.47 -0.96 3.36
C ALA A 116 -19.75 -0.03 2.35
N ALA A 117 -18.45 0.24 2.56
CA ALA A 117 -17.63 1.01 1.64
C ALA A 117 -16.83 0.14 0.66
N ALA A 118 -16.90 -1.19 0.80
CA ALA A 118 -16.17 -2.13 -0.03
C ALA A 118 -16.72 -2.15 -1.48
N GLU A 119 -15.80 -2.26 -2.44
CA GLU A 119 -16.12 -2.29 -3.88
C GLU A 119 -15.21 -3.29 -4.60
N PRO A 120 -15.75 -4.16 -5.46
CA PRO A 120 -14.95 -5.15 -6.17
C PRO A 120 -13.91 -4.53 -7.12
N ASP A 121 -14.18 -3.35 -7.65
CA ASP A 121 -13.29 -2.65 -8.59
C ASP A 121 -12.22 -1.77 -7.89
N LEU A 122 -12.14 -1.75 -6.55
CA LEU A 122 -11.22 -0.89 -5.78
C LEU A 122 -9.76 -1.02 -6.25
N PHE A 123 -9.35 -2.21 -6.66
CA PHE A 123 -7.96 -2.52 -7.01
C PHE A 123 -7.67 -2.47 -8.50
N ARG A 124 -8.69 -2.32 -9.35
CA ARG A 124 -8.53 -2.31 -10.81
C ARG A 124 -7.61 -1.17 -11.26
N GLY A 125 -6.52 -1.52 -11.94
CA GLY A 125 -5.47 -0.59 -12.37
C GLY A 125 -4.61 0.00 -11.24
N ARG A 126 -4.84 -0.41 -9.98
CA ARG A 126 -4.03 0.06 -8.83
C ARG A 126 -2.81 -0.82 -8.65
N LYS A 127 -1.74 -0.23 -8.12
CA LYS A 127 -0.53 -0.98 -7.77
C LYS A 127 -0.79 -1.84 -6.54
N TRP A 128 -0.34 -3.08 -6.59
CA TRP A 128 -0.34 -4.01 -5.47
C TRP A 128 1.08 -4.51 -5.27
N VAL A 129 1.71 -4.06 -4.22
CA VAL A 129 3.07 -4.54 -3.90
C VAL A 129 2.98 -5.98 -3.40
N LEU A 130 3.84 -6.86 -3.91
CA LEU A 130 4.11 -8.18 -3.35
C LEU A 130 5.58 -8.27 -2.99
N CYS A 131 5.86 -8.63 -1.73
CA CYS A 131 7.23 -8.76 -1.25
C CYS A 131 7.92 -9.96 -1.87
N LEU A 132 9.12 -9.73 -2.41
CA LEU A 132 9.98 -10.73 -3.01
C LEU A 132 11.34 -10.67 -2.30
N GLU A 133 11.47 -11.42 -1.20
CA GLU A 133 12.72 -11.57 -0.46
C GLU A 133 13.59 -12.68 -1.07
N ALA A 134 14.84 -12.78 -0.62
CA ALA A 134 15.76 -13.81 -1.12
C ALA A 134 15.25 -15.23 -0.87
N ASP A 135 14.54 -15.44 0.22
CA ASP A 135 13.98 -16.70 0.69
C ASP A 135 12.49 -16.90 0.36
N THR A 136 11.82 -15.91 -0.26
CA THR A 136 10.43 -16.06 -0.69
C THR A 136 10.28 -17.22 -1.67
N ASP A 137 9.36 -18.14 -1.43
CA ASP A 137 9.03 -19.18 -2.42
C ASP A 137 8.46 -18.54 -3.69
N LEU A 138 9.08 -18.80 -4.84
CA LEU A 138 8.70 -18.18 -6.10
C LEU A 138 7.36 -18.70 -6.62
N GLY A 139 6.99 -19.93 -6.32
CA GLY A 139 5.70 -20.51 -6.65
C GLY A 139 4.56 -19.83 -5.89
N ASP A 140 4.74 -19.62 -4.58
CA ASP A 140 3.79 -18.89 -3.73
C ASP A 140 3.64 -17.43 -4.20
N TRP A 141 4.75 -16.77 -4.49
CA TRP A 141 4.75 -15.40 -5.00
C TRP A 141 4.02 -15.30 -6.33
N THR A 142 4.30 -16.20 -7.26
CA THR A 142 3.67 -16.23 -8.61
C THR A 142 2.18 -16.52 -8.51
N ALA A 143 1.77 -17.43 -7.63
CA ALA A 143 0.35 -17.73 -7.40
C ALA A 143 -0.41 -16.50 -6.90
N LEU A 144 0.17 -15.73 -5.98
CA LEU A 144 -0.43 -14.46 -5.52
C LEU A 144 -0.41 -13.39 -6.61
N ALA A 145 0.67 -13.29 -7.38
CA ALA A 145 0.73 -12.34 -8.49
C ALA A 145 -0.36 -12.64 -9.55
N ALA A 146 -0.58 -13.92 -9.88
CA ALA A 146 -1.66 -14.35 -10.75
C ALA A 146 -3.04 -14.02 -10.15
N LEU A 147 -3.22 -14.26 -8.85
CA LEU A 147 -4.47 -13.94 -8.15
C LEU A 147 -4.80 -12.44 -8.22
N TRP A 148 -3.84 -11.57 -7.87
CA TRP A 148 -4.09 -10.14 -7.85
C TRP A 148 -4.23 -9.53 -9.26
N THR A 149 -3.48 -10.04 -10.24
CA THR A 149 -3.67 -9.58 -11.62
C THR A 149 -5.01 -10.05 -12.21
N SER A 150 -5.57 -11.17 -11.76
CA SER A 150 -6.89 -11.66 -12.20
C SER A 150 -8.05 -10.72 -11.82
N ILE A 151 -7.90 -9.96 -10.74
CA ILE A 151 -8.87 -8.93 -10.33
C ILE A 151 -8.50 -7.53 -10.88
N GLY A 152 -7.55 -7.46 -11.80
CA GLY A 152 -7.14 -6.24 -12.49
C GLY A 152 -6.15 -5.36 -11.71
N ALA A 153 -5.57 -5.83 -10.62
CA ALA A 153 -4.49 -5.10 -9.95
C ALA A 153 -3.17 -5.21 -10.73
N HIS A 154 -2.31 -4.23 -10.59
CA HIS A 154 -0.97 -4.19 -11.17
C HIS A 154 0.06 -4.59 -10.11
N VAL A 155 0.65 -5.77 -10.22
CA VAL A 155 1.55 -6.31 -9.19
C VAL A 155 2.96 -5.75 -9.34
N VAL A 156 3.48 -5.16 -8.26
CA VAL A 156 4.83 -4.58 -8.17
C VAL A 156 5.69 -5.47 -7.27
N PRO A 157 6.74 -6.13 -7.79
CA PRO A 157 7.69 -6.83 -6.96
C PRO A 157 8.59 -5.85 -6.21
N ALA A 158 8.76 -6.03 -4.90
CA ALA A 158 9.67 -5.22 -4.09
C ALA A 158 10.12 -6.02 -2.86
N THR A 159 11.23 -5.66 -2.21
CA THR A 159 11.51 -6.15 -0.87
C THR A 159 10.69 -5.37 0.18
N ALA A 160 10.46 -5.94 1.35
CA ALA A 160 9.79 -5.25 2.46
C ALA A 160 10.49 -3.93 2.80
N ALA A 161 11.83 -3.95 2.87
CA ALA A 161 12.62 -2.75 3.15
C ALA A 161 12.49 -1.68 2.06
N ALA A 162 12.48 -2.06 0.79
CA ALA A 162 12.30 -1.12 -0.31
C ALA A 162 10.89 -0.53 -0.31
N HIS A 163 9.87 -1.35 -0.03
CA HIS A 163 8.50 -0.91 0.13
C HIS A 163 8.36 0.10 1.28
N ASP A 164 8.84 -0.25 2.49
CA ASP A 164 8.65 0.58 3.69
C ASP A 164 9.36 1.93 3.55
N ARG A 165 10.56 1.95 2.95
CA ARG A 165 11.26 3.20 2.60
C ARG A 165 10.47 4.05 1.59
N ALA A 166 9.88 3.45 0.57
CA ALA A 166 9.05 4.16 -0.40
C ALA A 166 7.75 4.69 0.25
N ALA A 167 7.04 3.84 1.01
CA ALA A 167 5.81 4.19 1.70
C ALA A 167 6.01 5.34 2.71
N ALA A 168 7.14 5.34 3.41
CA ALA A 168 7.50 6.44 4.31
C ALA A 168 7.51 7.79 3.59
N ARG A 169 8.08 7.85 2.38
CA ARG A 169 8.24 9.10 1.61
C ARG A 169 6.98 9.56 0.88
N ILE A 170 6.17 8.62 0.36
CA ILE A 170 5.01 8.97 -0.50
C ILE A 170 3.67 8.97 0.21
N SER A 171 3.63 8.49 1.46
CA SER A 171 2.40 8.35 2.24
C SER A 171 2.57 8.81 3.68
N HIS A 172 3.43 8.16 4.45
CA HIS A 172 3.52 8.42 5.89
C HIS A 172 4.00 9.83 6.19
N LEU A 173 5.01 10.31 5.47
CA LEU A 173 5.51 11.68 5.57
C LEU A 173 4.45 12.72 5.20
N GLU A 174 3.62 12.44 4.19
CA GLU A 174 2.53 13.33 3.78
C GLU A 174 1.56 13.59 4.93
N HIS A 175 1.18 12.57 5.70
CA HIS A 175 0.34 12.72 6.89
C HIS A 175 1.01 13.58 7.98
N LEU A 176 2.30 13.38 8.22
CA LEU A 176 3.07 14.18 9.17
C LEU A 176 3.13 15.65 8.76
N VAL A 177 3.40 15.91 7.47
CA VAL A 177 3.45 17.26 6.89
C VAL A 177 2.10 17.95 6.96
N ALA A 178 1.03 17.26 6.56
CA ALA A 178 -0.33 17.80 6.63
C ALA A 178 -0.71 18.21 8.05
N ALA A 179 -0.39 17.39 9.05
CA ALA A 179 -0.62 17.71 10.45
C ALA A 179 0.22 18.92 10.91
N ALA A 180 1.48 19.01 10.49
CA ALA A 180 2.36 20.14 10.82
C ALA A 180 1.83 21.45 10.18
N LEU A 181 1.38 21.44 8.93
CA LEU A 181 0.79 22.59 8.25
C LEU A 181 -0.46 23.10 8.98
N VAL A 182 -1.35 22.21 9.41
CA VAL A 182 -2.54 22.59 10.22
C VAL A 182 -2.12 23.27 11.52
N ARG A 183 -1.09 22.73 12.22
CA ARG A 183 -0.62 23.29 13.49
C ARG A 183 0.07 24.65 13.31
N VAL A 184 0.78 24.88 12.22
CA VAL A 184 1.42 26.18 11.90
C VAL A 184 0.40 27.25 11.55
N ALA A 185 -0.68 26.86 10.86
CA ALA A 185 -1.74 27.78 10.44
C ALA A 185 -2.86 27.96 11.48
N ASP A 186 -2.67 27.54 12.74
CA ASP A 186 -3.71 27.53 13.77
C ASP A 186 -3.88 28.89 14.45
N GLU A 187 -4.25 29.89 13.66
CA GLU A 187 -4.67 31.23 14.13
C GLU A 187 -5.97 31.67 13.45
N PRO A 188 -6.77 32.56 14.08
CA PRO A 188 -8.12 32.90 13.58
C PRO A 188 -8.13 33.46 12.15
N LEU A 189 -7.20 34.37 11.82
CA LEU A 189 -7.17 34.96 10.48
C LEU A 189 -6.73 33.96 9.41
N ALA A 190 -5.69 33.17 9.66
CA ALA A 190 -5.23 32.12 8.73
C ALA A 190 -6.34 31.10 8.46
N ARG A 191 -7.07 30.68 9.48
CA ARG A 191 -8.23 29.78 9.33
C ARG A 191 -9.34 30.38 8.45
N THR A 192 -9.62 31.66 8.60
CA THR A 192 -10.64 32.37 7.80
C THR A 192 -10.22 32.50 6.33
N LEU A 193 -8.91 32.69 6.07
CA LEU A 193 -8.37 32.89 4.73
C LEU A 193 -7.99 31.57 4.03
N ALA A 194 -8.01 30.46 4.75
CA ALA A 194 -7.68 29.14 4.21
C ALA A 194 -8.63 28.77 3.06
N ALA A 195 -8.04 28.45 1.90
CA ALA A 195 -8.76 28.16 0.65
C ALA A 195 -8.34 26.80 0.06
N GLY A 196 -8.60 26.60 -1.23
CA GLY A 196 -8.43 25.30 -1.90
C GLY A 196 -7.04 24.65 -1.71
N SER A 197 -5.96 25.40 -1.91
CA SER A 197 -4.61 24.86 -1.77
C SER A 197 -4.31 24.35 -0.35
N PHE A 198 -4.76 25.07 0.69
CA PHE A 198 -4.60 24.63 2.08
C PHE A 198 -5.42 23.38 2.36
N ARG A 199 -6.70 23.36 1.93
CA ARG A 199 -7.57 22.18 2.05
C ARG A 199 -6.94 20.95 1.40
N ASP A 200 -6.42 21.08 0.18
CA ASP A 200 -5.89 19.97 -0.59
C ASP A 200 -4.56 19.48 0.03
N GLY A 201 -3.69 20.38 0.48
CA GLY A 201 -2.41 20.04 1.14
C GLY A 201 -2.55 19.51 2.56
N THR A 202 -3.72 19.69 3.20
CA THR A 202 -3.95 19.23 4.58
C THR A 202 -5.04 18.17 4.70
N ARG A 203 -5.61 17.71 3.59
CA ARG A 203 -6.76 16.79 3.56
C ARG A 203 -6.54 15.54 4.43
N VAL A 204 -5.36 14.93 4.33
CA VAL A 204 -5.03 13.70 5.06
C VAL A 204 -4.83 13.90 6.57
N ALA A 205 -4.69 15.13 7.05
CA ALA A 205 -4.64 15.41 8.50
C ALA A 205 -5.96 15.11 9.22
N ALA A 206 -7.08 15.02 8.48
CA ALA A 206 -8.38 14.64 9.02
C ALA A 206 -8.57 13.14 9.20
N SER A 207 -7.61 12.32 8.81
CA SER A 207 -7.69 10.86 8.93
C SER A 207 -7.76 10.41 10.40
N PRO A 208 -8.45 9.29 10.72
CA PRO A 208 -8.50 8.76 12.07
C PRO A 208 -7.11 8.47 12.64
N THR A 209 -6.86 8.85 13.89
CA THR A 209 -5.56 8.68 14.57
C THR A 209 -5.08 7.22 14.57
N ALA A 210 -5.99 6.26 14.62
CA ALA A 210 -5.64 4.83 14.56
C ALA A 210 -4.92 4.42 13.26
N LEU A 211 -5.11 5.16 12.15
CA LEU A 211 -4.39 4.93 10.90
C LEU A 211 -2.89 5.23 11.07
N PHE A 212 -2.55 6.26 11.83
CA PHE A 212 -1.15 6.67 12.05
C PHE A 212 -0.39 5.69 12.95
N ALA A 213 -1.07 5.00 13.87
CA ALA A 213 -0.43 4.04 14.75
C ALA A 213 0.34 2.98 13.95
N GLY A 214 -0.29 2.37 12.93
CA GLY A 214 0.37 1.39 12.06
C GLY A 214 1.58 1.95 11.32
N MET A 215 1.52 3.20 10.86
CA MET A 215 2.64 3.87 10.17
C MET A 215 3.79 4.15 11.12
N VAL A 216 3.50 4.63 12.35
CA VAL A 216 4.52 4.98 13.35
C VAL A 216 5.11 3.74 14.00
N GLU A 217 4.30 2.77 14.38
CA GLU A 217 4.78 1.55 15.06
C GLU A 217 5.47 0.59 14.07
N GLY A 218 4.94 0.46 12.87
CA GLY A 218 5.42 -0.48 11.87
C GLY A 218 6.51 0.05 10.92
N ASN A 219 6.73 1.39 10.85
CA ASN A 219 7.68 1.99 9.91
C ASN A 219 8.38 3.25 10.46
N ARG A 220 8.63 3.27 11.77
CA ARG A 220 9.14 4.45 12.48
C ARG A 220 10.47 4.95 11.94
N ASP A 221 11.42 4.05 11.74
CA ASP A 221 12.80 4.44 11.40
C ASP A 221 12.87 5.05 9.98
N GLU A 222 12.17 4.47 9.01
CA GLU A 222 12.08 5.03 7.67
C GLU A 222 11.29 6.35 7.64
N LEU A 223 10.26 6.48 8.48
CA LEU A 223 9.51 7.74 8.62
C LEU A 223 10.38 8.83 9.23
N MET A 224 11.21 8.52 10.23
CA MET A 224 12.16 9.47 10.80
C MET A 224 13.18 9.91 9.75
N ALA A 225 13.77 8.99 9.00
CA ALA A 225 14.69 9.31 7.92
C ALA A 225 14.03 10.21 6.85
N ALA A 226 12.80 9.92 6.46
CA ALA A 226 12.05 10.76 5.52
C ALA A 226 11.75 12.16 6.08
N ALA A 227 11.48 12.27 7.38
CA ALA A 227 11.26 13.56 8.04
C ALA A 227 12.55 14.39 8.11
N ASP A 228 13.70 13.76 8.36
CA ASP A 228 15.00 14.42 8.34
C ASP A 228 15.36 14.94 6.93
N ASP A 229 15.11 14.13 5.89
CA ASP A 229 15.28 14.55 4.49
C ASP A 229 14.41 15.79 4.18
N LEU A 230 13.14 15.80 4.59
CA LEU A 230 12.26 16.94 4.39
C LEU A 230 12.74 18.18 5.17
N ALA A 231 13.19 18.01 6.40
CA ALA A 231 13.72 19.13 7.21
C ALA A 231 14.96 19.74 6.56
N ALA A 232 15.82 18.93 5.94
CA ALA A 232 16.99 19.40 5.16
C ALA A 232 16.56 20.20 3.93
N GLU A 233 15.56 19.74 3.17
CA GLU A 233 14.99 20.44 2.02
C GLU A 233 14.36 21.78 2.42
N LEU A 234 13.57 21.83 3.49
CA LEU A 234 13.02 23.07 4.02
C LEU A 234 14.11 24.03 4.52
N GLY A 235 15.18 23.50 5.11
CA GLY A 235 16.37 24.26 5.49
C GLY A 235 17.07 24.88 4.26
N THR A 236 17.12 24.16 3.15
CA THR A 236 17.65 24.67 1.87
C THR A 236 16.79 25.81 1.32
N ALA A 237 15.48 25.60 1.25
CA ALA A 237 14.53 26.63 0.81
C ALA A 237 14.64 27.89 1.67
N ARG A 238 14.77 27.74 2.99
CA ARG A 238 14.94 28.86 3.93
C ARG A 238 16.23 29.65 3.64
N ARG A 239 17.36 28.98 3.36
CA ARG A 239 18.62 29.67 2.99
C ARG A 239 18.46 30.47 1.71
N HIS A 240 17.75 29.93 0.72
CA HIS A 240 17.46 30.66 -0.53
C HIS A 240 16.58 31.89 -0.27
N LEU A 241 15.61 31.81 0.65
CA LEU A 241 14.80 32.95 1.06
C LEU A 241 15.62 34.01 1.82
N ASP A 242 16.53 33.59 2.73
CA ASP A 242 17.42 34.51 3.44
C ASP A 242 18.38 35.28 2.48
N ALA A 243 18.78 34.64 1.38
CA ALA A 243 19.63 35.22 0.35
C ALA A 243 18.85 35.94 -0.77
N TYR A 244 17.52 36.01 -0.66
CA TYR A 244 16.69 36.61 -1.70
C TYR A 244 16.92 38.11 -1.83
N THR A 245 17.23 38.57 -3.04
CA THR A 245 17.40 39.99 -3.37
C THR A 245 16.50 40.42 -4.52
N ASP A 246 16.30 39.54 -5.50
CA ASP A 246 15.53 39.85 -6.71
C ASP A 246 15.07 38.56 -7.42
N TRP A 247 14.01 38.64 -8.23
CA TRP A 247 13.51 37.55 -9.02
C TRP A 247 13.95 37.64 -10.49
N PRO A 248 14.43 36.55 -11.13
CA PRO A 248 14.61 35.19 -10.60
C PRO A 248 15.82 35.03 -9.67
N SER A 249 15.80 34.03 -8.78
CA SER A 249 16.83 33.77 -7.79
C SER A 249 16.97 32.28 -7.51
N SER A 250 17.86 31.88 -6.63
CA SER A 250 18.05 30.48 -6.23
C SER A 250 16.79 29.83 -5.67
N ILE A 251 15.87 30.61 -5.05
CA ILE A 251 14.59 30.07 -4.59
C ILE A 251 13.66 29.77 -5.78
N SER A 252 13.71 30.56 -6.87
CA SER A 252 12.92 30.25 -8.07
C SER A 252 13.42 28.98 -8.76
N GLU A 253 14.71 28.77 -8.80
CA GLU A 253 15.31 27.54 -9.33
C GLU A 253 14.87 26.31 -8.52
N TRP A 254 14.86 26.40 -7.19
CA TRP A 254 14.37 25.34 -6.30
C TRP A 254 12.90 24.97 -6.59
N PHE A 255 12.02 25.95 -6.80
CA PHE A 255 10.64 25.71 -7.20
C PHE A 255 10.53 25.12 -8.60
N ASP A 256 11.35 25.57 -9.55
CA ASP A 256 11.32 25.06 -10.92
C ASP A 256 11.78 23.60 -11.00
N GLU A 257 12.77 23.20 -10.21
CA GLU A 257 13.16 21.79 -10.09
C GLU A 257 12.00 20.92 -9.54
N ALA A 258 11.35 21.38 -8.48
CA ALA A 258 10.20 20.66 -7.92
C ALA A 258 9.05 20.55 -8.94
N ARG A 259 8.77 21.61 -9.67
CA ARG A 259 7.77 21.66 -10.74
C ARG A 259 8.11 20.69 -11.88
N ALA A 260 9.35 20.64 -12.30
CA ALA A 260 9.80 19.72 -13.34
C ALA A 260 9.64 18.25 -12.91
N ARG A 261 10.06 17.90 -11.68
CA ARG A 261 9.88 16.55 -11.12
C ARG A 261 8.40 16.19 -10.99
N ARG A 262 7.55 17.12 -10.56
CA ARG A 262 6.09 16.89 -10.42
C ARG A 262 5.41 16.68 -11.77
N ALA A 263 5.87 17.33 -12.84
CA ALA A 263 5.33 17.18 -14.19
C ALA A 263 5.54 15.75 -14.76
N ASP A 264 6.54 15.03 -14.26
CA ASP A 264 6.82 13.64 -14.66
C ASP A 264 6.07 12.59 -13.83
N TRP A 265 5.17 13.01 -12.94
CA TRP A 265 4.37 12.11 -12.12
C TRP A 265 2.85 12.24 -12.42
N PRO A 266 2.11 11.12 -12.58
CA PRO A 266 2.60 9.73 -12.62
C PRO A 266 3.43 9.47 -13.89
N PRO A 267 4.47 8.60 -13.81
CA PRO A 267 5.30 8.33 -14.98
C PRO A 267 4.49 7.60 -16.05
N GLU A 268 4.70 7.99 -17.32
CA GLU A 268 4.09 7.30 -18.45
C GLU A 268 4.59 5.86 -18.55
N PRO A 269 3.71 4.87 -18.76
CA PRO A 269 4.14 3.49 -18.96
C PRO A 269 4.77 3.32 -20.35
N LEU A 270 5.86 2.56 -20.42
CA LEU A 270 6.37 2.03 -21.68
C LEU A 270 5.45 0.93 -22.23
N ALA A 271 5.65 0.54 -23.48
CA ALA A 271 4.94 -0.60 -24.06
C ALA A 271 5.11 -1.86 -23.20
N ALA A 272 4.06 -2.65 -23.10
CA ALA A 272 4.09 -3.89 -22.35
C ALA A 272 5.06 -4.89 -23.01
N GLN A 273 5.79 -5.63 -22.18
CA GLN A 273 6.76 -6.64 -22.60
C GLN A 273 6.51 -7.95 -21.85
N ARG A 274 6.75 -9.08 -22.51
CA ARG A 274 6.74 -10.38 -21.84
C ARG A 274 8.08 -10.57 -21.12
N ILE A 275 8.03 -10.94 -19.85
CA ILE A 275 9.21 -11.29 -19.06
C ILE A 275 9.02 -12.68 -18.46
N PRO A 276 10.12 -13.45 -18.26
CA PRO A 276 10.05 -14.71 -17.51
C PRO A 276 9.73 -14.43 -16.04
N LEU A 277 9.02 -15.37 -15.40
CA LEU A 277 8.74 -15.34 -13.96
C LEU A 277 9.91 -15.91 -13.16
N THR A 278 11.10 -15.36 -13.35
CA THR A 278 12.30 -15.68 -12.54
C THR A 278 12.54 -14.60 -11.50
N ARG A 279 13.21 -14.97 -10.41
CA ARG A 279 13.54 -14.02 -9.32
C ARG A 279 14.33 -12.83 -9.84
N GLU A 280 15.31 -13.07 -10.71
CA GLU A 280 16.15 -12.04 -11.30
C GLU A 280 15.33 -11.04 -12.13
N ALA A 281 14.48 -11.53 -13.03
CA ALA A 281 13.67 -10.68 -13.90
C ALA A 281 12.62 -9.86 -13.09
N LEU A 282 12.06 -10.46 -12.04
CA LEU A 282 11.12 -9.77 -11.15
C LEU A 282 11.83 -8.72 -10.28
N ALA A 283 13.03 -9.04 -9.76
CA ALA A 283 13.83 -8.08 -8.98
C ALA A 283 14.26 -6.88 -9.85
N GLU A 284 14.73 -7.14 -11.08
CA GLU A 284 15.05 -6.08 -12.04
C GLU A 284 13.84 -5.22 -12.39
N LEU A 285 12.66 -5.84 -12.59
CA LEU A 285 11.42 -5.12 -12.83
C LEU A 285 11.07 -4.18 -11.66
N GLY A 286 11.13 -4.71 -10.44
CA GLY A 286 10.86 -3.93 -9.22
C GLY A 286 11.85 -2.80 -8.99
N ALA A 287 13.14 -3.03 -9.25
CA ALA A 287 14.19 -2.03 -9.09
C ALA A 287 13.98 -0.76 -9.94
N VAL A 288 13.30 -0.89 -11.08
CA VAL A 288 12.93 0.24 -11.95
C VAL A 288 11.49 0.71 -11.77
N GLY A 289 10.80 0.24 -10.73
CA GLY A 289 9.39 0.61 -10.45
C GLY A 289 8.39 0.04 -11.46
N GLY A 290 8.75 -1.05 -12.15
CA GLY A 290 7.86 -1.73 -13.09
C GLY A 290 6.82 -2.62 -12.39
N TRP A 291 5.85 -3.10 -13.15
CA TRP A 291 4.75 -3.91 -12.63
C TRP A 291 4.29 -4.96 -13.64
N LEU A 292 3.59 -5.98 -13.14
CA LEU A 292 2.90 -7.00 -13.91
C LEU A 292 1.44 -6.61 -14.10
N GLU A 293 0.92 -6.78 -15.32
CA GLU A 293 -0.51 -6.58 -15.63
C GLU A 293 -1.25 -7.92 -15.78
N VAL A 294 -0.54 -8.95 -16.25
CA VAL A 294 -1.07 -10.30 -16.44
C VAL A 294 0.03 -11.29 -16.07
N VAL A 295 -0.33 -12.34 -15.37
CA VAL A 295 0.55 -13.48 -15.08
C VAL A 295 0.01 -14.71 -15.80
N GLU A 296 0.84 -15.30 -16.67
CA GLU A 296 0.62 -16.60 -17.33
C GLU A 296 1.48 -17.66 -16.63
N SER A 297 1.48 -18.91 -17.08
CA SER A 297 2.14 -20.01 -16.36
C SER A 297 3.64 -19.78 -16.08
N GLU A 298 4.41 -19.32 -17.07
CA GLU A 298 5.86 -19.12 -16.96
C GLU A 298 6.33 -17.72 -17.32
N VAL A 299 5.44 -16.88 -17.80
CA VAL A 299 5.71 -15.51 -18.24
C VAL A 299 4.67 -14.54 -17.70
N ALA A 300 5.05 -13.28 -17.64
CA ALA A 300 4.11 -12.22 -17.33
C ALA A 300 4.19 -11.09 -18.34
N LEU A 301 3.07 -10.40 -18.55
CA LEU A 301 3.02 -9.14 -19.25
C LEU A 301 3.37 -8.03 -18.26
N ALA A 302 4.50 -7.38 -18.49
CA ALA A 302 5.05 -6.37 -17.60
C ALA A 302 5.17 -5.01 -18.27
N ARG A 303 5.07 -3.95 -17.48
CA ARG A 303 5.39 -2.59 -17.91
C ARG A 303 6.46 -1.97 -17.01
N ARG A 304 7.17 -1.02 -17.58
CA ARG A 304 8.12 -0.16 -16.87
C ARG A 304 7.69 1.29 -17.01
N PRO A 305 7.95 2.14 -15.99
CA PRO A 305 7.78 3.58 -16.13
C PRO A 305 8.81 4.12 -17.16
N ARG A 306 8.40 5.11 -17.91
CA ARG A 306 9.34 5.88 -18.73
C ARG A 306 10.18 6.76 -17.81
N VAL A 307 11.47 6.51 -17.74
CA VAL A 307 12.42 7.39 -17.06
C VAL A 307 12.91 8.40 -18.10
N LYS A 308 12.65 9.70 -17.88
CA LYS A 308 13.31 10.73 -18.69
C LYS A 308 14.77 10.80 -18.23
N SER A 309 15.69 10.68 -19.17
CA SER A 309 17.09 10.94 -18.88
C SER A 309 17.21 12.37 -18.35
N THR A 310 17.67 12.53 -17.12
CA THR A 310 18.15 13.83 -16.64
C THR A 310 19.37 14.19 -17.47
N SER A 311 19.15 15.02 -18.49
CA SER A 311 20.23 15.66 -19.25
C SER A 311 20.80 16.82 -18.46
#